data_b0bc68e46abb75fe025dc4528dbdc5c9
#
_entry.id   b0bc68e46abb75fe025dc4528dbdc5c9
#
_cell.length_a   1.000
_cell.length_b   1.000
_cell.length_c   1.000
_cell.angle_alpha   90.00
_cell.angle_beta   90.00
_cell.angle_gamma   90.00
#
_symmetry.space_group_name_H-M   'P 1'
#
loop_
_entity.id
_entity.type
_entity.pdbx_description
1 polymer ?
#
loop_
_entity_poly.entity_id
_entity_poly.type
_entity_poly.pdbx_seq_one_letter_code
_entity_poly.pdbx_strand_id
1 'polypeptide(L)'
;AIAGQAAKIGFYSNSVQNPLQQTLAHKLGKACGYEDYSLFLDNSGAESNENAMKLASFHTGKDRIVAFHKSFHGRTSGAVAVTDNPRIVSPFNAAHKVTFCDLNDASQVEQALKGGDVAGVIIEGIQGCGGINMPDAGFMQTLRELCTSYGAVLILDEVQSGYGRTGKFFAH
;
A
#
# COMPACT_ATOMS: atom_id res chain seq x y z
N ALA A 1 -2.08 -5.57 -29.73
CA ALA A 1 -3.09 -5.52 -28.66
C ALA A 1 -3.56 -4.07 -28.42
N ILE A 2 -2.66 -3.12 -28.04
CA ILE A 2 -3.02 -1.74 -27.67
C ILE A 2 -3.81 -1.01 -28.76
N ALA A 3 -3.30 -0.95 -30.01
CA ALA A 3 -3.98 -0.28 -31.11
C ALA A 3 -5.39 -0.85 -31.39
N GLY A 4 -5.53 -2.17 -31.32
CA GLY A 4 -6.82 -2.83 -31.51
C GLY A 4 -7.81 -2.56 -30.39
N GLN A 5 -7.36 -2.36 -29.16
CA GLN A 5 -8.21 -1.98 -28.03
C GLN A 5 -8.57 -0.49 -28.06
N ALA A 6 -7.62 0.38 -28.40
CA ALA A 6 -7.85 1.82 -28.52
C ALA A 6 -8.88 2.14 -29.62
N ALA A 7 -8.93 1.34 -30.71
CA ALA A 7 -9.94 1.47 -31.74
C ALA A 7 -11.36 1.10 -31.27
N LYS A 8 -11.50 0.34 -30.18
CA LYS A 8 -12.80 -0.05 -29.60
C LYS A 8 -13.28 0.91 -28.52
N ILE A 9 -12.40 1.22 -27.58
CA ILE A 9 -12.65 2.14 -26.48
C ILE A 9 -11.33 2.70 -25.95
N GLY A 10 -11.20 4.02 -25.93
CA GLY A 10 -10.01 4.71 -25.43
C GLY A 10 -10.16 5.23 -24.01
N PHE A 11 -11.38 5.45 -23.55
CA PHE A 11 -11.70 5.94 -22.20
C PHE A 11 -13.07 5.45 -21.75
N TYR A 12 -13.22 5.20 -20.45
CA TYR A 12 -14.52 4.91 -19.81
C TYR A 12 -14.45 5.28 -18.32
N SER A 13 -15.62 5.52 -17.72
CA SER A 13 -15.76 5.75 -16.30
C SER A 13 -15.89 4.43 -15.53
N ASN A 14 -15.39 4.39 -14.30
CA ASN A 14 -15.64 3.27 -13.36
C ASN A 14 -17.14 3.08 -12.99
N SER A 15 -18.01 3.97 -13.47
CA SER A 15 -19.47 3.83 -13.33
C SER A 15 -20.08 2.75 -14.23
N VAL A 16 -19.32 2.23 -15.18
CA VAL A 16 -19.76 1.19 -16.11
C VAL A 16 -18.94 -0.08 -15.97
N GLN A 17 -19.58 -1.22 -16.15
CA GLN A 17 -18.88 -2.51 -16.11
C GLN A 17 -18.01 -2.69 -17.36
N ASN A 18 -16.78 -3.12 -17.17
CA ASN A 18 -15.86 -3.48 -18.24
C ASN A 18 -15.40 -4.93 -18.05
N PRO A 19 -15.73 -5.83 -19.01
CA PRO A 19 -15.33 -7.24 -18.91
C PRO A 19 -13.81 -7.45 -18.83
N LEU A 20 -13.02 -6.52 -19.37
CA LEU A 20 -11.56 -6.60 -19.28
C LEU A 20 -11.05 -6.39 -17.86
N GLN A 21 -11.70 -5.53 -17.06
CA GLN A 21 -11.35 -5.37 -15.63
C GLN A 21 -11.63 -6.66 -14.86
N GLN A 22 -12.76 -7.28 -15.08
CA GLN A 22 -13.10 -8.57 -14.44
C GLN A 22 -12.11 -9.65 -14.82
N THR A 23 -11.77 -9.73 -16.12
CA THR A 23 -10.77 -10.67 -16.61
C THR A 23 -9.40 -10.41 -15.99
N LEU A 24 -9.02 -9.13 -15.84
CA LEU A 24 -7.75 -8.73 -15.22
C LEU A 24 -7.75 -9.11 -13.73
N ALA A 25 -8.80 -8.78 -12.99
CA ALA A 25 -8.93 -9.13 -11.57
C ALA A 25 -8.75 -10.63 -11.33
N HIS A 26 -9.44 -11.44 -12.12
CA HIS A 26 -9.35 -12.90 -12.02
C HIS A 26 -7.94 -13.44 -12.35
N LYS A 27 -7.32 -12.92 -13.42
CA LYS A 27 -5.95 -13.31 -13.79
C LYS A 27 -4.91 -12.89 -12.76
N LEU A 28 -5.04 -11.69 -12.19
CA LEU A 28 -4.16 -11.20 -11.14
C LEU A 28 -4.31 -12.04 -9.88
N GLY A 29 -5.54 -12.24 -9.40
CA GLY A 29 -5.80 -13.07 -8.23
C GLY A 29 -5.20 -14.46 -8.36
N LYS A 30 -5.38 -15.09 -9.53
CA LYS A 30 -4.80 -16.40 -9.82
C LYS A 30 -3.26 -16.38 -9.86
N ALA A 31 -2.67 -15.32 -10.42
CA ALA A 31 -1.22 -15.21 -10.55
C ALA A 31 -0.52 -14.94 -9.21
N CYS A 32 -1.16 -14.24 -8.29
CA CYS A 32 -0.60 -13.87 -6.99
C CYS A 32 -1.13 -14.73 -5.82
N GLY A 33 -2.11 -15.61 -6.07
CA GLY A 33 -2.70 -16.46 -5.02
C GLY A 33 -3.77 -15.77 -4.17
N TYR A 34 -4.26 -14.59 -4.57
CA TYR A 34 -5.29 -13.83 -3.87
C TYR A 34 -6.60 -13.77 -4.68
N GLU A 35 -7.15 -14.93 -5.03
CA GLU A 35 -8.31 -15.03 -5.93
C GLU A 35 -9.58 -14.38 -5.36
N ASP A 36 -9.70 -14.26 -4.04
CA ASP A 36 -10.84 -13.64 -3.36
C ASP A 36 -10.70 -12.10 -3.21
N TYR A 37 -9.59 -11.51 -3.68
CA TYR A 37 -9.38 -10.08 -3.58
C TYR A 37 -10.07 -9.33 -4.71
N SER A 38 -10.62 -8.16 -4.38
CA SER A 38 -11.16 -7.22 -5.36
C SER A 38 -10.06 -6.37 -5.97
N LEU A 39 -10.19 -6.07 -7.27
CA LEU A 39 -9.30 -5.16 -7.97
C LEU A 39 -9.89 -3.75 -8.02
N PHE A 40 -9.13 -2.75 -7.58
CA PHE A 40 -9.40 -1.35 -7.82
C PHE A 40 -8.30 -0.78 -8.72
N LEU A 41 -8.68 -0.08 -9.78
CA LEU A 41 -7.76 0.54 -10.74
C LEU A 41 -7.73 2.05 -10.55
N ASP A 42 -6.55 2.61 -10.55
CA ASP A 42 -6.27 4.03 -10.49
C ASP A 42 -5.13 4.41 -11.46
N ASN A 43 -4.58 5.64 -11.36
CA ASN A 43 -3.63 6.14 -12.34
C ASN A 43 -2.18 6.17 -11.84
N SER A 44 -1.94 5.94 -10.55
CA SER A 44 -0.59 6.03 -9.98
C SER A 44 -0.48 5.27 -8.65
N GLY A 45 0.76 4.87 -8.31
CA GLY A 45 1.02 4.27 -7.00
C GLY A 45 0.65 5.17 -5.82
N ALA A 46 0.79 6.49 -5.97
CA ALA A 46 0.35 7.42 -4.93
C ALA A 46 -1.17 7.35 -4.71
N GLU A 47 -1.97 7.26 -5.78
CA GLU A 47 -3.42 7.09 -5.68
C GLU A 47 -3.80 5.73 -5.12
N SER A 48 -3.08 4.66 -5.48
CA SER A 48 -3.26 3.34 -4.89
C SER A 48 -3.06 3.37 -3.37
N ASN A 49 -1.96 3.96 -2.91
CA ASN A 49 -1.65 4.10 -1.48
C ASN A 49 -2.67 4.97 -0.74
N GLU A 50 -3.11 6.09 -1.34
CA GLU A 50 -4.19 6.94 -0.78
C GLU A 50 -5.48 6.13 -0.61
N ASN A 51 -5.88 5.36 -1.63
CA ASN A 51 -7.09 4.55 -1.55
C ASN A 51 -6.95 3.39 -0.56
N ALA A 52 -5.80 2.74 -0.47
CA ALA A 52 -5.54 1.70 0.52
C ALA A 52 -5.65 2.24 1.95
N MET A 53 -5.02 3.37 2.26
CA MET A 53 -5.12 4.02 3.57
C MET A 53 -6.55 4.48 3.89
N LYS A 54 -7.25 5.05 2.90
CA LYS A 54 -8.65 5.46 3.03
C LYS A 54 -9.56 4.26 3.31
N LEU A 55 -9.39 3.14 2.62
CA LEU A 55 -10.14 1.91 2.86
C LEU A 55 -9.83 1.32 4.24
N ALA A 56 -8.57 1.34 4.66
CA ALA A 56 -8.18 0.93 6.00
C ALA A 56 -8.87 1.77 7.08
N SER A 57 -8.94 3.09 6.89
CA SER A 57 -9.62 4.00 7.80
C SER A 57 -11.15 3.76 7.84
N PHE A 58 -11.78 3.56 6.70
CA PHE A 58 -13.21 3.21 6.66
C PHE A 58 -13.51 1.88 7.34
N HIS A 59 -12.67 0.87 7.12
CA HIS A 59 -12.86 -0.46 7.69
C HIS A 59 -12.70 -0.47 9.21
N THR A 60 -11.72 0.27 9.74
CA THR A 60 -11.37 0.24 11.16
C THR A 60 -12.03 1.34 11.98
N GLY A 61 -12.52 2.40 11.34
CA GLY A 61 -12.99 3.63 12.01
C GLY A 61 -11.87 4.45 12.64
N LYS A 62 -10.61 4.18 12.32
CA LYS A 62 -9.41 4.80 12.88
C LYS A 62 -8.75 5.71 11.84
N ASP A 63 -7.78 6.56 12.24
CA ASP A 63 -7.23 7.59 11.36
C ASP A 63 -5.69 7.73 11.37
N ARG A 64 -4.97 6.94 12.19
CA ARG A 64 -3.50 6.93 12.22
C ARG A 64 -2.96 5.86 11.27
N ILE A 65 -1.87 6.18 10.56
CA ILE A 65 -1.10 5.20 9.78
C ILE A 65 0.28 5.04 10.41
N VAL A 66 0.74 3.80 10.52
CA VAL A 66 2.14 3.48 10.80
C VAL A 66 2.87 3.29 9.49
N ALA A 67 4.01 3.96 9.33
CA ALA A 67 4.93 3.85 8.20
C ALA A 67 6.35 3.61 8.71
N PHE A 68 7.31 3.45 7.80
CA PHE A 68 8.68 3.13 8.19
C PHE A 68 9.66 4.22 7.77
N HIS A 69 10.72 4.42 8.55
CA HIS A 69 11.81 5.30 8.16
C HIS A 69 12.40 4.88 6.81
N LYS A 70 12.81 5.84 6.00
CA LYS A 70 13.30 5.68 4.61
C LYS A 70 12.25 5.19 3.61
N SER A 71 10.96 5.15 3.97
CA SER A 71 9.89 4.78 3.04
C SER A 71 9.62 5.86 1.99
N PHE A 72 9.07 5.41 0.86
CA PHE A 72 8.52 6.30 -0.18
C PHE A 72 7.23 5.72 -0.73
N HIS A 73 6.11 6.41 -0.49
CA HIS A 73 4.78 5.96 -0.91
C HIS A 73 4.09 6.89 -1.89
N GLY A 74 4.70 8.02 -2.22
CA GLY A 74 4.18 8.97 -3.19
C GLY A 74 4.26 10.42 -2.76
N ARG A 75 3.62 11.33 -3.53
CA ARG A 75 3.68 12.79 -3.33
C ARG A 75 2.31 13.45 -3.29
N THR A 76 1.23 12.71 -3.35
CA THR A 76 -0.12 13.20 -3.04
C THR A 76 -0.29 13.36 -1.52
N SER A 77 -1.38 13.94 -1.03
CA SER A 77 -1.46 14.43 0.35
C SER A 77 -1.21 13.34 1.41
N GLY A 78 -1.94 12.25 1.39
CA GLY A 78 -1.74 11.16 2.35
C GLY A 78 -0.48 10.34 2.06
N ALA A 79 -0.17 10.10 0.77
CA ALA A 79 1.02 9.34 0.37
C ALA A 79 2.32 10.06 0.75
N VAL A 80 2.39 11.40 0.65
CA VAL A 80 3.55 12.16 1.09
C VAL A 80 3.69 12.17 2.61
N ALA A 81 2.58 12.14 3.33
CA ALA A 81 2.60 12.11 4.79
C ALA A 81 3.22 10.81 5.34
N VAL A 82 3.06 9.68 4.65
CA VAL A 82 3.67 8.39 5.00
C VAL A 82 5.02 8.14 4.31
N THR A 83 5.52 9.11 3.54
CA THR A 83 6.86 9.10 2.94
C THR A 83 7.85 9.79 3.90
N ASP A 84 8.92 9.09 4.27
CA ASP A 84 9.93 9.61 5.21
C ASP A 84 10.87 10.62 4.53
N ASN A 85 10.31 11.77 4.18
CA ASN A 85 11.09 12.89 3.63
C ASN A 85 10.44 14.23 4.01
N PRO A 86 10.86 14.86 5.11
CA PRO A 86 10.26 16.13 5.58
C PRO A 86 10.42 17.30 4.59
N ARG A 87 11.34 17.19 3.62
CA ARG A 87 11.56 18.28 2.63
C ARG A 87 10.44 18.39 1.61
N ILE A 88 9.59 17.36 1.46
CA ILE A 88 8.48 17.35 0.50
C ILE A 88 7.11 17.38 1.17
N VAL A 89 7.06 17.39 2.50
CA VAL A 89 5.82 17.55 3.28
C VAL A 89 5.56 19.02 3.49
N SER A 90 4.49 19.53 2.86
CA SER A 90 4.04 20.92 3.08
C SER A 90 3.13 21.04 4.31
N PRO A 91 2.89 22.25 4.83
CA PRO A 91 1.89 22.45 5.90
C PRO A 91 0.50 21.89 5.57
N PHE A 92 0.12 21.91 4.30
CA PHE A 92 -1.14 21.32 3.81
C PHE A 92 -1.21 19.80 4.03
N ASN A 93 -0.08 19.11 3.93
CA ASN A 93 0.00 17.65 4.06
C ASN A 93 0.28 17.20 5.50
N ALA A 94 0.76 18.10 6.38
CA ALA A 94 1.25 17.77 7.72
C ALA A 94 0.15 17.40 8.73
N ALA A 95 -1.14 17.53 8.35
CA ALA A 95 -2.26 17.25 9.25
C ALA A 95 -2.58 15.75 9.43
N HIS A 96 -2.01 14.88 8.60
CA HIS A 96 -2.23 13.44 8.70
C HIS A 96 -1.53 12.85 9.93
N LYS A 97 -2.22 11.96 10.65
CA LYS A 97 -1.65 11.25 11.80
C LYS A 97 -0.80 10.09 11.34
N VAL A 98 0.51 10.25 11.41
CA VAL A 98 1.47 9.21 11.03
C VAL A 98 2.43 8.94 12.17
N THR A 99 2.79 7.68 12.36
CA THR A 99 3.87 7.24 13.24
C THR A 99 4.90 6.52 12.40
N PHE A 100 6.15 6.97 12.42
CA PHE A 100 7.25 6.29 11.76
C PHE A 100 7.95 5.34 12.73
N CYS A 101 8.21 4.13 12.27
CA CYS A 101 8.96 3.09 13.00
C CYS A 101 10.23 2.72 12.22
N ASP A 102 11.21 2.19 12.92
CA ASP A 102 12.39 1.61 12.28
C ASP A 102 12.06 0.29 11.61
N LEU A 103 12.63 0.06 10.43
CA LEU A 103 12.49 -1.22 9.74
C LEU A 103 13.07 -2.34 10.60
N ASN A 104 12.38 -3.46 10.70
CA ASN A 104 12.71 -4.62 11.53
C ASN A 104 12.58 -4.42 13.05
N ASP A 105 12.01 -3.31 13.51
CA ASP A 105 11.66 -3.11 14.93
C ASP A 105 10.16 -3.35 15.19
N ALA A 106 9.81 -4.61 15.44
CA ALA A 106 8.43 -4.99 15.73
C ALA A 106 7.91 -4.39 17.06
N SER A 107 8.81 -4.05 18.01
CA SER A 107 8.43 -3.48 19.28
C SER A 107 7.91 -2.05 19.15
N GLN A 108 8.51 -1.25 18.27
CA GLN A 108 8.00 0.09 17.94
C GLN A 108 6.62 0.01 17.28
N VAL A 109 6.42 -0.93 16.34
CA VAL A 109 5.12 -1.15 15.70
C VAL A 109 4.05 -1.55 16.72
N GLU A 110 4.36 -2.51 17.58
CA GLU A 110 3.44 -2.95 18.62
C GLU A 110 3.08 -1.79 19.58
N GLN A 111 4.06 -1.00 19.98
CA GLN A 111 3.83 0.17 20.84
C GLN A 111 2.89 1.20 20.16
N ALA A 112 3.04 1.44 18.86
CA ALA A 112 2.14 2.31 18.10
C ALA A 112 0.72 1.73 18.06
N LEU A 113 0.58 0.42 17.80
CA LEU A 113 -0.71 -0.27 17.71
C LEU A 113 -1.47 -0.30 19.05
N LYS A 114 -0.76 -0.35 20.19
CA LYS A 114 -1.35 -0.27 21.56
C LYS A 114 -2.13 1.02 21.81
N GLY A 115 -1.85 2.09 21.05
CA GLY A 115 -2.61 3.34 21.10
C GLY A 115 -4.08 3.20 20.68
N GLY A 116 -4.43 2.16 19.93
CA GLY A 116 -5.79 1.81 19.54
C GLY A 116 -6.37 2.64 18.39
N ASP A 117 -5.66 3.64 17.89
CA ASP A 117 -6.10 4.58 16.83
C ASP A 117 -5.47 4.31 15.45
N VAL A 118 -4.70 3.22 15.31
CA VAL A 118 -4.02 2.87 14.05
C VAL A 118 -4.99 2.17 13.10
N ALA A 119 -5.27 2.79 11.96
CA ALA A 119 -6.06 2.23 10.88
C ALA A 119 -5.29 1.19 10.06
N GLY A 120 -4.03 1.45 9.78
CA GLY A 120 -3.20 0.57 8.99
C GLY A 120 -1.70 0.76 9.20
N VAL A 121 -0.95 -0.26 8.80
CA VAL A 121 0.51 -0.26 8.71
C VAL A 121 0.86 -0.38 7.24
N ILE A 122 1.63 0.57 6.69
CA ILE A 122 2.06 0.56 5.28
C ILE A 122 3.55 0.27 5.19
N ILE A 123 3.94 -0.68 4.32
CA ILE A 123 5.33 -1.09 4.14
C ILE A 123 5.61 -1.46 2.68
N GLU A 124 6.82 -1.11 2.21
CA GLU A 124 7.36 -1.62 0.94
C GLU A 124 7.98 -3.01 1.17
N GLY A 125 7.76 -3.95 0.26
CA GLY A 125 8.47 -5.24 0.28
C GLY A 125 9.98 -5.07 0.11
N ILE A 126 10.40 -4.03 -0.61
CA ILE A 126 11.78 -3.53 -0.71
C ILE A 126 11.71 -2.00 -0.78
N GLN A 127 12.32 -1.29 0.16
CA GLN A 127 12.41 0.18 0.13
C GLN A 127 13.37 0.64 -0.96
N GLY A 128 12.87 0.80 -2.18
CA GLY A 128 13.70 1.15 -3.32
C GLY A 128 14.34 2.53 -3.19
N CYS A 129 13.54 3.57 -2.98
CA CYS A 129 14.01 4.95 -2.82
C CYS A 129 14.82 5.16 -1.55
N GLY A 130 14.58 4.38 -0.52
CA GLY A 130 15.27 4.46 0.77
C GLY A 130 16.67 3.87 0.80
N GLY A 131 17.14 3.27 -0.30
CA GLY A 131 18.49 2.69 -0.41
C GLY A 131 18.49 1.16 -0.47
N ILE A 132 17.46 0.57 -1.00
CA ILE A 132 17.28 -0.88 -1.20
C ILE A 132 17.36 -1.63 0.14
N ASN A 133 16.61 -1.14 1.14
CA ASN A 133 16.47 -1.84 2.40
C ASN A 133 15.38 -2.91 2.30
N MET A 134 15.65 -4.08 2.82
CA MET A 134 14.71 -5.22 2.82
C MET A 134 14.27 -5.51 4.26
N PRO A 135 12.96 -5.68 4.50
CA PRO A 135 12.51 -6.23 5.77
C PRO A 135 12.91 -7.71 5.87
N ASP A 136 13.22 -8.15 7.08
CA ASP A 136 13.46 -9.56 7.35
C ASP A 136 12.17 -10.38 7.19
N ALA A 137 12.28 -11.62 6.72
CA ALA A 137 11.13 -12.50 6.53
C ALA A 137 10.32 -12.69 7.83
N GLY A 138 10.98 -12.83 8.97
CA GLY A 138 10.35 -12.91 10.28
C GLY A 138 9.62 -11.63 10.68
N PHE A 139 10.13 -10.46 10.27
CA PHE A 139 9.48 -9.18 10.54
C PHE A 139 8.16 -9.04 9.78
N MET A 140 8.11 -9.41 8.50
CA MET A 140 6.87 -9.38 7.72
C MET A 140 5.78 -10.27 8.33
N GLN A 141 6.15 -11.48 8.77
CA GLN A 141 5.24 -12.37 9.47
C GLN A 141 4.72 -11.75 10.76
N THR A 142 5.62 -11.17 11.56
CA THR A 142 5.26 -10.48 12.81
C THR A 142 4.33 -9.29 12.56
N LEU A 143 4.56 -8.49 11.51
CA LEU A 143 3.66 -7.40 11.11
C LEU A 143 2.25 -7.91 10.81
N ARG A 144 2.15 -9.03 10.09
CA ARG A 144 0.83 -9.63 9.80
C ARG A 144 0.10 -10.02 11.08
N GLU A 145 0.82 -10.66 12.01
CA GLU A 145 0.26 -11.09 13.30
C GLU A 145 -0.16 -9.91 14.18
N LEU A 146 0.68 -8.89 14.28
CA LEU A 146 0.38 -7.67 15.03
C LEU A 146 -0.83 -6.93 14.44
N CYS A 147 -0.86 -6.72 13.13
CA CYS A 147 -2.00 -6.06 12.48
C CYS A 147 -3.30 -6.81 12.73
N THR A 148 -3.28 -8.15 12.66
CA THR A 148 -4.45 -8.98 12.95
C THR A 148 -4.89 -8.83 14.41
N SER A 149 -3.95 -8.91 15.36
CA SER A 149 -4.24 -8.87 16.80
C SER A 149 -4.79 -7.53 17.26
N TYR A 150 -4.35 -6.43 16.67
CA TYR A 150 -4.78 -5.07 17.02
C TYR A 150 -5.88 -4.50 16.12
N GLY A 151 -6.37 -5.28 15.15
CA GLY A 151 -7.41 -4.85 14.23
C GLY A 151 -6.99 -3.65 13.37
N ALA A 152 -5.76 -3.69 12.85
CA ALA A 152 -5.24 -2.77 11.87
C ALA A 152 -5.09 -3.47 10.51
N VAL A 153 -5.15 -2.70 9.41
CA VAL A 153 -4.94 -3.23 8.06
C VAL A 153 -3.46 -3.23 7.72
N LEU A 154 -2.92 -4.33 7.21
CA LEU A 154 -1.57 -4.36 6.62
C LEU A 154 -1.66 -3.99 5.15
N ILE A 155 -0.95 -2.93 4.75
CA ILE A 155 -0.88 -2.41 3.38
C ILE A 155 0.51 -2.70 2.84
N LEU A 156 0.59 -3.50 1.78
CA LEU A 156 1.84 -3.88 1.14
C LEU A 156 2.00 -3.03 -0.13
N ASP A 157 2.95 -2.09 -0.10
CA ASP A 157 3.27 -1.24 -1.26
C ASP A 157 4.21 -1.99 -2.21
N GLU A 158 3.64 -2.52 -3.25
CA GLU A 158 4.34 -3.25 -4.31
C GLU A 158 4.51 -2.41 -5.60
N VAL A 159 4.35 -1.11 -5.51
CA VAL A 159 4.45 -0.19 -6.67
C VAL A 159 5.80 -0.33 -7.38
N GLN A 160 6.89 -0.49 -6.65
CA GLN A 160 8.23 -0.65 -7.21
C GLN A 160 8.69 -2.11 -7.25
N SER A 161 8.35 -2.91 -6.26
CA SER A 161 8.88 -4.27 -6.07
C SER A 161 8.04 -5.36 -6.72
N GLY A 162 6.76 -5.11 -6.99
CA GLY A 162 5.81 -6.08 -7.50
C GLY A 162 5.96 -6.46 -8.98
N TYR A 163 5.06 -7.29 -9.43
CA TYR A 163 4.90 -7.72 -10.83
C TYR A 163 6.14 -8.39 -11.42
N GLY A 164 6.80 -9.22 -10.62
CA GLY A 164 7.94 -10.03 -11.08
C GLY A 164 9.29 -9.33 -11.00
N ARG A 165 9.38 -8.12 -10.44
CA ARG A 165 10.64 -7.38 -10.31
C ARG A 165 11.70 -8.14 -9.51
N THR A 166 11.27 -8.89 -8.50
CA THR A 166 12.15 -9.70 -7.62
C THR A 166 12.30 -11.15 -8.09
N GLY A 167 11.68 -11.53 -9.20
CA GLY A 167 11.61 -12.92 -9.66
C GLY A 167 10.39 -13.69 -9.12
N LYS A 168 9.67 -13.12 -8.15
CA LYS A 168 8.34 -13.57 -7.69
C LYS A 168 7.29 -12.54 -8.07
N PHE A 169 6.00 -12.90 -8.03
CA PHE A 169 4.94 -11.98 -8.43
C PHE A 169 4.92 -10.74 -7.52
N PHE A 170 4.99 -10.93 -6.20
CA PHE A 170 5.17 -9.88 -5.21
C PHE A 170 6.45 -10.10 -4.39
N ALA A 171 6.94 -9.06 -3.71
CA ALA A 171 8.16 -9.09 -2.91
C ALA A 171 7.93 -9.55 -1.46
N HIS A 172 6.68 -9.58 -1.00
CA HIS A 172 6.30 -10.05 0.33
C HIS A 172 6.04 -11.55 0.39
#